data_798e520c903dbe631d6f6ac025ee3fe1
#
_entry.id   798e520c903dbe631d6f6ac025ee3fe1
#
_cell.length_a   1.000
_cell.length_b   1.000
_cell.length_c   1.000
_cell.angle_alpha   90.00
_cell.angle_beta   90.00
_cell.angle_gamma   90.00
#
_symmetry.space_group_name_H-M   'P 1'
#
loop_
_entity.id
_entity.type
_entity.pdbx_description
1 polymer ?
#
loop_
_entity_poly.entity_id
_entity_poly.type
_entity_poly.pdbx_seq_one_letter_code
_entity_poly.pdbx_strand_id
1 'polypeptide(L)'
;MARFNKALVSGFTLFVMVGAIAATVYGAVYIANRESHKAAPIPSCPAGHHSAHQVIIQNNKVIPVNTVAQLCDSLTITNLDDKERLVAFGLHEHHVPYDGITEKTLIQGQSLTVTLVQAGHFRFHDHWHDEVQGTFTVTKL
;
A
#
# COMPACT_ATOMS: atom_id res chain seq x y z
N MET A 1 -33.77 29.47 54.35
CA MET A 1 -32.66 28.48 54.37
C MET A 1 -32.95 27.46 53.29
N ALA A 2 -32.21 27.53 52.18
CA ALA A 2 -32.37 26.63 51.06
C ALA A 2 -31.68 25.27 51.40
N ARG A 3 -32.45 24.17 51.44
CA ARG A 3 -31.88 22.82 51.54
C ARG A 3 -31.30 22.44 50.17
N PHE A 4 -29.99 22.53 50.03
CA PHE A 4 -29.29 21.96 48.88
C PHE A 4 -29.49 20.44 48.85
N ASN A 5 -30.02 19.94 47.74
CA ASN A 5 -30.39 18.53 47.58
C ASN A 5 -29.10 17.73 47.32
N LYS A 6 -28.58 17.06 48.37
CA LYS A 6 -27.34 16.23 48.32
C LYS A 6 -27.35 15.15 47.23
N ALA A 7 -28.52 14.73 46.78
CA ALA A 7 -28.69 13.75 45.72
C ALA A 7 -28.27 14.31 44.33
N LEU A 8 -28.46 15.62 44.09
CA LEU A 8 -28.09 16.25 42.80
C LEU A 8 -26.57 16.35 42.62
N VAL A 9 -25.85 16.63 43.73
CA VAL A 9 -24.39 16.75 43.71
C VAL A 9 -23.72 15.40 43.48
N SER A 10 -24.27 14.31 44.06
CA SER A 10 -23.76 12.95 43.92
C SER A 10 -23.91 12.42 42.48
N GLY A 11 -25.05 12.70 41.83
CA GLY A 11 -25.30 12.30 40.44
C GLY A 11 -24.37 12.99 39.43
N PHE A 12 -24.12 14.29 39.64
CA PHE A 12 -23.24 15.05 38.77
C PHE A 12 -21.77 14.61 38.88
N THR A 13 -21.29 14.31 40.09
CA THR A 13 -19.93 13.82 40.33
C THR A 13 -19.71 12.43 39.69
N LEU A 14 -20.70 11.54 39.75
CA LEU A 14 -20.64 10.23 39.13
C LEU A 14 -20.59 10.33 37.61
N PHE A 15 -21.37 11.24 37.02
CA PHE A 15 -21.40 11.42 35.57
C PHE A 15 -20.08 11.97 35.03
N VAL A 16 -19.44 12.91 35.74
CA VAL A 16 -18.13 13.46 35.36
C VAL A 16 -17.03 12.40 35.46
N MET A 17 -17.07 11.55 36.49
CA MET A 17 -16.08 10.45 36.64
C MET A 17 -16.21 9.39 35.54
N VAL A 18 -17.41 8.98 35.15
CA VAL A 18 -17.65 8.01 34.07
C VAL A 18 -17.21 8.60 32.71
N GLY A 19 -17.49 9.89 32.48
CA GLY A 19 -17.08 10.58 31.28
C GLY A 19 -15.54 10.68 31.13
N ALA A 20 -14.84 10.95 32.23
CA ALA A 20 -13.38 11.03 32.23
C ALA A 20 -12.72 9.68 31.96
N ILE A 21 -13.26 8.59 32.54
CA ILE A 21 -12.76 7.22 32.30
C ILE A 21 -12.99 6.82 30.84
N ALA A 22 -14.17 7.08 30.29
CA ALA A 22 -14.48 6.79 28.89
C ALA A 22 -13.55 7.54 27.93
N ALA A 23 -13.26 8.81 28.19
CA ALA A 23 -12.36 9.60 27.35
C ALA A 23 -10.91 9.10 27.41
N THR A 24 -10.41 8.66 28.56
CA THR A 24 -9.06 8.10 28.70
C THR A 24 -8.92 6.75 28.03
N VAL A 25 -9.92 5.88 28.15
CA VAL A 25 -9.91 4.57 27.46
C VAL A 25 -10.00 4.75 25.94
N TYR A 26 -10.89 5.62 25.47
CA TYR A 26 -11.01 5.90 24.03
C TYR A 26 -9.73 6.52 23.47
N GLY A 27 -9.12 7.46 24.18
CA GLY A 27 -7.85 8.06 23.81
C GLY A 27 -6.72 7.04 23.75
N ALA A 28 -6.60 6.13 24.72
CA ALA A 28 -5.58 5.09 24.75
C ALA A 28 -5.76 4.09 23.59
N VAL A 29 -6.98 3.66 23.30
CA VAL A 29 -7.29 2.77 22.16
C VAL A 29 -7.00 3.46 20.84
N TYR A 30 -7.34 4.75 20.70
CA TYR A 30 -7.06 5.53 19.49
C TYR A 30 -5.56 5.67 19.23
N ILE A 31 -4.76 5.94 20.26
CA ILE A 31 -3.30 6.05 20.15
C ILE A 31 -2.69 4.68 19.81
N ALA A 32 -3.11 3.60 20.47
CA ALA A 32 -2.63 2.26 20.20
C ALA A 32 -2.94 1.80 18.76
N ASN A 33 -4.14 2.11 18.24
CA ASN A 33 -4.48 1.81 16.85
C ASN A 33 -3.67 2.64 15.85
N ARG A 34 -3.31 3.86 16.21
CA ARG A 34 -2.49 4.73 15.33
C ARG A 34 -1.04 4.22 15.20
N GLU A 35 -0.50 3.61 16.25
CA GLU A 35 0.83 3.00 16.20
C GLU A 35 0.85 1.68 15.42
N SER A 36 -0.27 0.94 15.40
CA SER A 36 -0.41 -0.31 14.64
C SER A 36 -0.40 -0.11 13.12
N HIS A 37 -0.64 1.11 12.64
CA HIS A 37 -0.58 1.46 11.23
C HIS A 37 0.73 2.13 10.81
N LYS A 38 1.75 2.11 11.67
CA LYS A 38 3.09 2.54 11.26
C LYS A 38 3.56 1.59 10.16
N ALA A 39 3.62 2.10 8.92
CA ALA A 39 4.13 1.34 7.80
C ALA A 39 5.46 0.70 8.19
N ALA A 40 5.61 -0.58 7.92
CA ALA A 40 6.90 -1.25 8.15
C ALA A 40 7.98 -0.41 7.47
N PRO A 41 9.13 -0.20 8.13
CA PRO A 41 10.22 0.56 7.52
C PRO A 41 10.55 -0.10 6.17
N ILE A 42 10.56 0.70 5.11
CA ILE A 42 11.02 0.24 3.79
C ILE A 42 12.45 -0.27 4.01
N PRO A 43 12.75 -1.54 3.72
CA PRO A 43 14.08 -2.07 3.91
C PRO A 43 15.05 -1.20 3.11
N SER A 44 16.06 -0.67 3.78
CA SER A 44 17.13 0.04 3.09
C SER A 44 17.89 -0.98 2.25
N CYS A 45 17.87 -0.80 0.94
CA CYS A 45 18.65 -1.65 0.04
C CYS A 45 20.13 -1.42 0.28
N PRO A 46 20.91 -2.45 0.72
CA PRO A 46 22.33 -2.31 0.90
C PRO A 46 23.01 -1.97 -0.43
N ALA A 47 24.08 -1.19 -0.40
CA ALA A 47 24.90 -0.97 -1.58
C ALA A 47 25.46 -2.31 -2.06
N GLY A 48 25.09 -2.74 -3.27
CA GLY A 48 25.48 -4.05 -3.82
C GLY A 48 24.97 -4.25 -5.26
N HIS A 49 25.17 -5.46 -5.76
CA HIS A 49 24.66 -5.82 -7.09
C HIS A 49 23.16 -6.08 -7.00
N HIS A 50 22.37 -5.18 -7.57
CA HIS A 50 20.92 -5.34 -7.77
C HIS A 50 20.67 -5.60 -9.24
N SER A 51 19.91 -6.63 -9.55
CA SER A 51 19.54 -6.97 -10.92
C SER A 51 18.41 -6.05 -11.41
N ALA A 52 18.44 -5.76 -12.71
CA ALA A 52 17.36 -5.03 -13.38
C ALA A 52 16.55 -6.01 -14.23
N HIS A 53 15.25 -6.08 -13.96
CA HIS A 53 14.31 -6.92 -14.69
C HIS A 53 13.48 -6.07 -15.64
N GLN A 54 13.33 -6.53 -16.86
CA GLN A 54 12.57 -5.85 -17.91
C GLN A 54 11.32 -6.64 -18.24
N VAL A 55 10.20 -5.92 -18.30
CA VAL A 55 8.90 -6.42 -18.75
C VAL A 55 8.38 -5.46 -19.81
N ILE A 56 7.90 -5.97 -20.91
CA ILE A 56 7.28 -5.17 -21.96
C ILE A 56 5.80 -5.50 -22.11
N ILE A 57 5.02 -4.49 -22.44
CA ILE A 57 3.64 -4.63 -22.89
C ILE A 57 3.65 -4.41 -24.39
N GLN A 58 3.36 -5.46 -25.16
CA GLN A 58 3.37 -5.42 -26.62
C GLN A 58 2.30 -6.35 -27.21
N ASN A 59 1.55 -5.87 -28.18
CA ASN A 59 0.47 -6.60 -28.85
C ASN A 59 -0.59 -7.10 -27.84
N ASN A 60 -0.96 -6.26 -26.86
CA ASN A 60 -1.86 -6.58 -25.73
C ASN A 60 -1.36 -7.76 -24.87
N LYS A 61 -0.08 -7.98 -24.76
CA LYS A 61 0.53 -9.04 -23.95
C LYS A 61 1.65 -8.50 -23.08
N VAL A 62 1.79 -9.07 -21.90
CA VAL A 62 2.93 -8.81 -21.01
C VAL A 62 4.00 -9.87 -21.28
N ILE A 63 5.24 -9.45 -21.47
CA ILE A 63 6.39 -10.32 -21.80
C ILE A 63 7.61 -9.93 -20.94
N PRO A 64 8.14 -10.81 -20.09
CA PRO A 64 7.54 -12.09 -19.67
C PRO A 64 6.30 -11.86 -18.81
N VAL A 65 5.35 -12.78 -18.82
CA VAL A 65 4.14 -12.70 -17.99
C VAL A 65 4.44 -12.91 -16.50
N ASN A 66 5.50 -13.65 -16.18
CA ASN A 66 5.96 -13.89 -14.82
C ASN A 66 7.44 -13.50 -14.69
N THR A 67 7.78 -12.72 -13.67
CA THR A 67 9.16 -12.33 -13.35
C THR A 67 9.52 -12.81 -11.95
N VAL A 68 10.71 -13.40 -11.80
CA VAL A 68 11.27 -13.75 -10.49
C VAL A 68 12.48 -12.85 -10.24
N ALA A 69 12.51 -12.22 -9.08
CA ALA A 69 13.51 -11.25 -8.69
C ALA A 69 13.86 -11.38 -7.20
N GLN A 70 14.88 -10.67 -6.77
CA GLN A 70 15.27 -10.59 -5.36
C GLN A 70 14.89 -9.23 -4.76
N LEU A 71 14.83 -9.18 -3.44
CA LEU A 71 14.64 -7.93 -2.72
C LEU A 71 15.73 -6.93 -3.13
N CYS A 72 15.33 -5.70 -3.35
CA CYS A 72 16.18 -4.59 -3.82
C CYS A 72 16.55 -4.60 -5.31
N ASP A 73 16.17 -5.60 -6.08
CA ASP A 73 16.21 -5.51 -7.54
C ASP A 73 15.26 -4.40 -8.05
N SER A 74 15.38 -4.05 -9.31
CA SER A 74 14.45 -3.15 -10.00
C SER A 74 13.61 -3.90 -11.03
N LEU A 75 12.33 -3.49 -11.16
CA LEU A 75 11.42 -3.95 -12.21
C LEU A 75 11.02 -2.76 -13.08
N THR A 76 11.28 -2.85 -14.37
CA THR A 76 10.89 -1.84 -15.36
C THR A 76 9.83 -2.42 -16.28
N ILE A 77 8.66 -1.77 -16.34
CA ILE A 77 7.56 -2.10 -17.24
C ILE A 77 7.51 -1.05 -18.34
N THR A 78 7.65 -1.46 -19.59
CA THR A 78 7.67 -0.57 -20.76
C THR A 78 6.46 -0.83 -21.65
N ASN A 79 5.73 0.21 -22.02
CA ASN A 79 4.66 0.12 -23.00
C ASN A 79 5.25 0.27 -24.42
N LEU A 80 5.18 -0.78 -25.22
CA LEU A 80 5.56 -0.77 -26.64
C LEU A 80 4.37 -0.77 -27.61
N ASP A 81 3.13 -0.84 -27.07
CA ASP A 81 1.93 -0.68 -27.87
C ASP A 81 1.73 0.78 -28.31
N ASP A 82 1.00 0.97 -29.36
CA ASP A 82 0.65 2.28 -29.93
C ASP A 82 -0.44 3.04 -29.13
N LYS A 83 -1.04 2.39 -28.14
CA LYS A 83 -2.05 2.96 -27.25
C LYS A 83 -1.51 3.17 -25.84
N GLU A 84 -2.15 4.08 -25.14
CA GLU A 84 -1.86 4.31 -23.71
C GLU A 84 -2.24 3.09 -22.88
N ARG A 85 -1.47 2.85 -21.81
CA ARG A 85 -1.71 1.81 -20.81
C ARG A 85 -1.74 2.44 -19.43
N LEU A 86 -2.77 2.14 -18.64
CA LEU A 86 -2.81 2.51 -17.23
C LEU A 86 -2.34 1.31 -16.39
N VAL A 87 -1.03 1.24 -16.16
CA VAL A 87 -0.44 0.18 -15.34
C VAL A 87 -0.78 0.40 -13.87
N ALA A 88 -1.49 -0.55 -13.27
CA ALA A 88 -1.89 -0.54 -11.87
C ALA A 88 -1.39 -1.79 -11.16
N PHE A 89 -1.00 -1.65 -9.87
CA PHE A 89 -0.61 -2.78 -9.03
C PHE A 89 -1.81 -3.31 -8.24
N GLY A 90 -1.84 -4.64 -8.02
CA GLY A 90 -2.93 -5.34 -7.34
C GLY A 90 -3.97 -5.94 -8.29
N LEU A 91 -5.17 -6.13 -7.78
CA LEU A 91 -6.33 -6.61 -8.53
C LEU A 91 -7.08 -5.42 -9.15
N HIS A 92 -7.80 -5.65 -10.25
CA HIS A 92 -8.58 -4.61 -10.93
C HIS A 92 -9.53 -3.86 -9.98
N GLU A 93 -10.24 -4.58 -9.12
CA GLU A 93 -11.17 -4.00 -8.15
C GLU A 93 -10.48 -3.50 -6.86
N HIS A 94 -9.19 -3.78 -6.69
CA HIS A 94 -8.46 -3.44 -5.48
C HIS A 94 -6.98 -3.18 -5.76
N HIS A 95 -6.66 -1.93 -6.11
CA HIS A 95 -5.28 -1.52 -6.32
C HIS A 95 -4.53 -1.44 -4.98
N VAL A 96 -3.32 -1.98 -4.97
CA VAL A 96 -2.43 -1.96 -3.81
C VAL A 96 -1.13 -1.27 -4.21
N PRO A 97 -0.75 -0.15 -3.56
CA PRO A 97 0.48 0.54 -3.90
C PRO A 97 1.70 -0.37 -3.80
N TYR A 98 2.60 -0.30 -4.78
CA TYR A 98 3.90 -0.92 -4.74
C TYR A 98 4.98 0.15 -4.95
N ASP A 99 5.98 0.21 -4.07
CA ASP A 99 7.02 1.26 -4.07
C ASP A 99 6.43 2.69 -4.15
N GLY A 100 5.31 2.91 -3.43
CA GLY A 100 4.60 4.19 -3.41
C GLY A 100 3.77 4.52 -4.65
N ILE A 101 3.73 3.63 -5.65
CA ILE A 101 2.98 3.81 -6.89
C ILE A 101 1.76 2.90 -6.88
N THR A 102 0.57 3.47 -7.02
CA THR A 102 -0.68 2.72 -7.17
C THR A 102 -0.94 2.41 -8.63
N GLU A 103 -0.83 3.43 -9.49
CA GLU A 103 -1.04 3.33 -10.93
C GLU A 103 -0.24 4.39 -11.69
N LYS A 104 0.06 4.14 -12.96
CA LYS A 104 0.80 5.06 -13.84
C LYS A 104 0.38 4.89 -15.29
N THR A 105 -0.02 5.98 -15.94
CA THR A 105 -0.23 6.00 -17.39
C THR A 105 1.10 5.98 -18.14
N LEU A 106 1.21 5.11 -19.12
CA LEU A 106 2.36 4.96 -20.01
C LEU A 106 1.89 5.08 -21.46
N ILE A 107 2.32 6.12 -22.16
CA ILE A 107 2.19 6.19 -23.61
C ILE A 107 3.26 5.30 -24.27
N GLN A 108 3.17 5.08 -25.58
CA GLN A 108 4.14 4.27 -26.33
C GLN A 108 5.60 4.70 -26.06
N GLY A 109 6.45 3.74 -25.76
CA GLY A 109 7.87 3.94 -25.44
C GLY A 109 8.14 4.40 -24.01
N GLN A 110 7.14 4.72 -23.21
CA GLN A 110 7.32 5.08 -21.81
C GLN A 110 7.45 3.86 -20.89
N SER A 111 8.17 4.07 -19.79
CA SER A 111 8.42 3.03 -18.79
C SER A 111 8.06 3.49 -17.40
N LEU A 112 7.71 2.51 -16.56
CA LEU A 112 7.58 2.62 -15.11
C LEU A 112 8.63 1.72 -14.49
N THR A 113 9.49 2.27 -13.63
CA THR A 113 10.46 1.49 -12.84
C THR A 113 10.12 1.58 -11.37
N VAL A 114 10.11 0.44 -10.69
CA VAL A 114 9.92 0.31 -9.25
C VAL A 114 11.09 -0.45 -8.64
N THR A 115 11.45 -0.10 -7.40
CA THR A 115 12.37 -0.90 -6.59
C THR A 115 11.61 -1.99 -5.87
N LEU A 116 12.15 -3.22 -5.86
CA LEU A 116 11.49 -4.37 -5.26
C LEU A 116 11.75 -4.39 -3.74
N VAL A 117 10.97 -3.60 -3.01
CA VAL A 117 11.15 -3.33 -1.56
C VAL A 117 10.43 -4.31 -0.64
N GLN A 118 9.62 -5.21 -1.17
CA GLN A 118 8.82 -6.16 -0.39
C GLN A 118 8.89 -7.54 -1.00
N ALA A 119 9.25 -8.56 -0.19
CA ALA A 119 9.20 -9.95 -0.60
C ALA A 119 7.76 -10.47 -0.65
N GLY A 120 7.43 -11.28 -1.67
CA GLY A 120 6.09 -11.83 -1.86
C GLY A 120 5.74 -12.07 -3.32
N HIS A 121 4.46 -12.33 -3.56
CA HIS A 121 3.88 -12.47 -4.90
C HIS A 121 3.01 -11.26 -5.18
N PHE A 122 3.28 -10.60 -6.28
CA PHE A 122 2.60 -9.38 -6.69
C PHE A 122 2.11 -9.51 -8.12
N ARG A 123 1.13 -8.68 -8.45
CA ARG A 123 0.60 -8.58 -9.81
C ARG A 123 0.43 -7.13 -10.20
N PHE A 124 0.44 -6.90 -11.51
CA PHE A 124 0.06 -5.65 -12.13
C PHE A 124 -0.79 -5.94 -13.37
N HIS A 125 -1.56 -4.96 -13.80
CA HIS A 125 -2.43 -5.08 -14.99
C HIS A 125 -2.58 -3.71 -15.65
N ASP A 126 -3.04 -3.70 -16.88
CA ASP A 126 -3.56 -2.49 -17.51
C ASP A 126 -5.01 -2.29 -17.05
N HIS A 127 -5.28 -1.24 -16.29
CA HIS A 127 -6.61 -0.97 -15.72
C HIS A 127 -7.71 -0.81 -16.78
N TRP A 128 -7.36 -0.39 -18.00
CA TRP A 128 -8.32 -0.27 -19.10
C TRP A 128 -8.52 -1.57 -19.89
N HIS A 129 -7.59 -2.53 -19.74
CA HIS A 129 -7.58 -3.82 -20.45
C HIS A 129 -7.05 -4.90 -19.50
N ASP A 130 -7.89 -5.36 -18.57
CA ASP A 130 -7.50 -6.26 -17.46
C ASP A 130 -6.93 -7.61 -17.92
N GLU A 131 -7.19 -8.00 -19.17
CA GLU A 131 -6.55 -9.17 -19.79
C GLU A 131 -5.03 -8.98 -20.00
N VAL A 132 -4.55 -7.72 -20.02
CA VAL A 132 -3.12 -7.37 -20.13
C VAL A 132 -2.53 -7.29 -18.74
N GLN A 133 -2.07 -8.42 -18.20
CA GLN A 133 -1.60 -8.54 -16.84
C GLN A 133 -0.33 -9.37 -16.70
N GLY A 134 0.43 -9.10 -15.67
CA GLY A 134 1.64 -9.81 -15.32
C GLY A 134 1.80 -10.00 -13.82
N THR A 135 2.72 -10.88 -13.45
CA THR A 135 3.06 -11.12 -12.05
C THR A 135 4.57 -11.03 -11.83
N PHE A 136 4.95 -10.71 -10.60
CA PHE A 136 6.34 -10.82 -10.18
C PHE A 136 6.43 -11.38 -8.76
N THR A 137 7.44 -12.22 -8.58
CA THR A 137 7.76 -12.82 -7.29
C THR A 137 9.07 -12.25 -6.79
N VAL A 138 9.06 -11.68 -5.61
CA VAL A 138 10.25 -11.14 -4.95
C VAL A 138 10.67 -12.07 -3.83
N THR A 139 11.86 -12.66 -3.95
CA THR A 139 12.44 -13.51 -2.93
C THR A 139 13.27 -12.68 -1.94
N LYS A 140 13.43 -13.17 -0.71
CA LYS A 140 14.36 -12.58 0.25
C LYS A 140 15.81 -12.78 -0.24
N LEU A 141 16.68 -11.88 0.18
CA LEU A 141 18.13 -12.02 0.03
C LEU A 141 18.66 -13.22 0.80
#